data_045cf031a1cdd7ae0411b952c17673d8
#
_entry.id   045cf031a1cdd7ae0411b952c17673d8
#
_cell.length_a   1.000
_cell.length_b   1.000
_cell.length_c   1.000
_cell.angle_alpha   90.00
_cell.angle_beta   90.00
_cell.angle_gamma   90.00
#
_symmetry.space_group_name_H-M   'P 1'
#
loop_
_entity.id
_entity.type
_entity.pdbx_description
1 polymer ?
#
loop_
_entity_poly.entity_id
_entity_poly.type
_entity_poly.pdbx_seq_one_letter_code
_entity_poly.pdbx_strand_id
1 'polypeptide(L)'
;KCDFIDNGGIFISWDGDIHPCYFLWHTFQCHFSGRKKYVNRKPFGNLGERGILEIWNDTGYRAFREEVIRHEYPFCSNCNLLPCEYIYCEEFEQDCYTNTVPCGDCFWCLGLFQCLS
;
A
#
# COMPACT_ATOMS: atom_id res chain seq x y z
N LYS A 1 -8.67 2.25 6.48
CA LYS A 1 -7.63 3.04 7.15
C LYS A 1 -6.32 2.28 7.20
N CYS A 2 -5.22 2.95 6.94
CA CYS A 2 -3.89 2.36 7.01
C CYS A 2 -3.22 2.74 8.33
N ASP A 3 -3.20 1.82 9.27
CA ASP A 3 -2.58 2.08 10.59
C ASP A 3 -1.08 2.28 10.50
N PHE A 4 -0.41 1.63 9.55
CA PHE A 4 1.03 1.78 9.37
C PHE A 4 1.42 3.22 9.00
N ILE A 5 0.73 3.80 8.03
CA ILE A 5 0.98 5.18 7.59
C ILE A 5 0.49 6.17 8.65
N ASP A 6 -0.68 5.93 9.23
CA ASP A 6 -1.26 6.81 10.26
C ASP A 6 -0.35 6.94 11.48
N ASN A 7 0.34 5.87 11.83
CA ASN A 7 1.30 5.86 12.95
C ASN A 7 2.72 6.34 12.57
N GLY A 8 2.92 6.81 11.34
CA GLY A 8 4.21 7.34 10.89
C GLY A 8 5.25 6.27 10.60
N GLY A 9 4.83 5.06 10.25
CA GLY A 9 5.75 3.98 9.91
C GLY A 9 6.45 4.15 8.57
N ILE A 10 7.66 3.62 8.47
CA ILE A 10 8.40 3.50 7.21
C ILE A 10 9.03 2.11 7.14
N PHE A 11 9.34 1.66 5.94
CA PHE A 11 10.04 0.41 5.72
C PHE A 11 11.34 0.66 4.98
N ILE A 12 12.47 0.25 5.56
CA ILE A 12 13.79 0.39 4.94
C ILE A 12 14.24 -1.01 4.51
N SER A 13 14.43 -1.21 3.20
CA SER A 13 14.92 -2.46 2.68
C SER A 13 16.43 -2.59 2.90
N TRP A 14 16.95 -3.81 2.72
CA TRP A 14 18.37 -4.11 2.99
C TRP A 14 19.34 -3.28 2.15
N ASP A 15 18.92 -2.82 0.96
CA ASP A 15 19.73 -2.01 0.05
C ASP A 15 19.59 -0.50 0.32
N GLY A 16 18.86 -0.10 1.37
CA GLY A 16 18.70 1.28 1.78
C GLY A 16 17.56 2.04 1.13
N ASP A 17 16.73 1.40 0.32
CA ASP A 17 15.53 2.03 -0.23
C ASP A 17 14.48 2.24 0.86
N ILE A 18 13.84 3.40 0.84
CA ILE A 18 12.76 3.75 1.76
C ILE A 18 11.42 3.57 1.06
N HIS A 19 10.58 2.77 1.67
CA HIS A 19 9.23 2.45 1.18
C HIS A 19 8.19 2.90 2.20
N PRO A 20 6.95 3.20 1.76
CA PRO A 20 5.92 3.67 2.67
C PRO A 20 5.47 2.61 3.67
N CYS A 21 5.55 1.33 3.32
CA CYS A 21 5.13 0.24 4.20
C CYS A 21 5.71 -1.09 3.73
N TYR A 22 5.51 -2.13 4.55
CA TYR A 22 6.00 -3.47 4.24
C TYR A 22 5.22 -4.18 3.12
N PHE A 23 4.07 -3.66 2.72
CA PHE A 23 3.33 -4.19 1.56
C PHE A 23 3.94 -3.73 0.24
N LEU A 24 4.54 -2.53 0.20
CA LEU A 24 5.05 -1.91 -1.02
C LEU A 24 6.58 -1.85 -1.09
N TRP A 25 7.30 -2.75 -0.40
CA TRP A 25 8.76 -2.69 -0.36
C TRP A 25 9.44 -3.49 -1.49
N HIS A 26 8.73 -4.39 -2.14
CA HIS A 26 9.26 -5.09 -3.31
C HIS A 26 8.14 -5.46 -4.27
N THR A 27 8.51 -5.62 -5.53
CA THR A 27 7.57 -6.10 -6.55
C THR A 27 7.43 -7.61 -6.41
N PHE A 28 6.20 -8.09 -6.27
CA PHE A 28 5.96 -9.51 -6.12
C PHE A 28 4.66 -9.94 -6.78
N GLN A 29 4.57 -11.24 -7.01
CA GLN A 29 3.37 -11.89 -7.50
C GLN A 29 2.82 -12.77 -6.39
N CYS A 30 1.54 -12.71 -6.16
CA CYS A 30 0.85 -13.58 -5.23
C CYS A 30 -0.42 -14.14 -5.86
N HIS A 31 -1.03 -15.10 -5.17
CA HIS A 31 -2.31 -15.65 -5.57
C HIS A 31 -3.33 -15.38 -4.47
N PHE A 32 -4.50 -14.91 -4.87
CA PHE A 32 -5.63 -14.70 -3.97
C PHE A 32 -6.82 -15.46 -4.52
N SER A 33 -7.30 -16.44 -3.77
CA SER A 33 -8.39 -17.34 -4.17
C SER A 33 -8.19 -17.95 -5.57
N GLY A 34 -6.95 -18.39 -5.86
CA GLY A 34 -6.59 -19.02 -7.12
C GLY A 34 -6.33 -18.07 -8.28
N ARG A 35 -6.43 -16.76 -8.08
CA ARG A 35 -6.14 -15.76 -9.10
C ARG A 35 -4.80 -15.08 -8.85
N LYS A 36 -4.06 -14.84 -9.92
CA LYS A 36 -2.76 -14.17 -9.89
C LYS A 36 -2.93 -12.67 -9.65
N LYS A 37 -2.05 -12.11 -8.83
CA LYS A 37 -2.03 -10.70 -8.51
C LYS A 37 -0.60 -10.18 -8.47
N TYR A 38 -0.35 -9.03 -9.10
CA TYR A 38 0.93 -8.34 -9.07
C TYR A 38 0.86 -7.11 -8.17
N VAL A 39 1.86 -6.97 -7.30
CA VAL A 39 2.01 -5.79 -6.46
C VAL A 39 3.37 -5.16 -6.77
N ASN A 40 3.36 -3.89 -7.17
CA ASN A 40 4.56 -3.16 -7.54
C ASN A 40 5.10 -2.37 -6.34
N ARG A 41 6.42 -2.45 -6.13
CA ARG A 41 7.10 -1.69 -5.08
C ARG A 41 6.99 -0.18 -5.33
N LYS A 42 7.05 0.62 -4.26
CA LYS A 42 6.94 2.07 -4.35
C LYS A 42 8.02 2.74 -3.48
N PRO A 43 9.28 2.80 -3.95
CA PRO A 43 10.33 3.48 -3.20
C PRO A 43 10.24 4.99 -3.35
N PHE A 44 10.63 5.72 -2.28
CA PHE A 44 10.66 7.19 -2.28
C PHE A 44 12.07 7.76 -2.21
N GLY A 45 13.08 6.94 -2.03
CA GLY A 45 14.45 7.37 -2.05
C GLY A 45 15.36 6.30 -1.46
N ASN A 46 16.68 6.56 -1.50
CA ASN A 46 17.72 5.65 -1.01
C ASN A 46 18.60 6.38 -0.01
N LEU A 47 18.91 5.73 1.11
CA LEU A 47 19.76 6.31 2.16
C LEU A 47 21.21 6.54 1.73
N GLY A 48 21.67 5.87 0.67
CA GLY A 48 22.97 6.13 0.07
C GLY A 48 23.05 7.44 -0.71
N GLU A 49 21.90 8.01 -1.08
CA GLU A 49 21.82 9.25 -1.88
C GLU A 49 21.35 10.45 -1.07
N ARG A 50 20.41 10.22 -0.14
CA ARG A 50 19.77 11.28 0.64
C ARG A 50 19.59 10.83 2.08
N GLY A 51 19.54 11.80 3.02
CA GLY A 51 19.26 11.50 4.42
C GLY A 51 17.79 11.12 4.66
N ILE A 52 17.54 10.40 5.75
CA ILE A 52 16.20 9.90 6.06
C ILE A 52 15.18 11.05 6.24
N LEU A 53 15.57 12.14 6.88
CA LEU A 53 14.68 13.30 7.06
C LEU A 53 14.38 14.00 5.75
N GLU A 54 15.34 14.07 4.86
CA GLU A 54 15.15 14.63 3.53
C GLU A 54 14.16 13.80 2.72
N ILE A 55 14.29 12.48 2.74
CA ILE A 55 13.37 11.57 2.06
C ILE A 55 11.98 11.65 2.69
N TRP A 56 11.90 11.66 4.03
CA TRP A 56 10.64 11.76 4.75
C TRP A 56 9.86 13.03 4.39
N ASN A 57 10.58 14.14 4.20
CA ASN A 57 9.99 15.44 3.86
C ASN A 57 9.88 15.69 2.36
N ASP A 58 10.24 14.73 1.53
CA ASP A 58 10.08 14.83 0.09
C ASP A 58 8.62 15.09 -0.28
N THR A 59 8.41 16.00 -1.24
CA THR A 59 7.07 16.43 -1.63
C THR A 59 6.18 15.27 -2.08
N GLY A 60 6.74 14.35 -2.88
CA GLY A 60 5.99 13.18 -3.36
C GLY A 60 5.62 12.22 -2.24
N TYR A 61 6.54 11.99 -1.29
CA TYR A 61 6.27 11.12 -0.16
C TYR A 61 5.24 11.72 0.80
N ARG A 62 5.35 13.01 1.07
CA ARG A 62 4.36 13.72 1.89
C ARG A 62 2.97 13.66 1.27
N ALA A 63 2.89 13.92 -0.03
CA ALA A 63 1.62 13.85 -0.76
C ALA A 63 1.01 12.45 -0.68
N PHE A 64 1.82 11.41 -0.83
CA PHE A 64 1.38 10.01 -0.72
C PHE A 64 0.81 9.73 0.68
N ARG A 65 1.53 10.12 1.74
CA ARG A 65 1.04 9.89 3.11
C ARG A 65 -0.28 10.62 3.38
N GLU A 66 -0.38 11.88 2.96
CA GLU A 66 -1.59 12.67 3.14
C GLU A 66 -2.77 12.06 2.39
N GLU A 67 -2.54 11.59 1.18
CA GLU A 67 -3.56 10.93 0.37
C GLU A 67 -4.04 9.63 1.02
N VAL A 68 -3.13 8.78 1.49
CA VAL A 68 -3.47 7.52 2.16
C VAL A 68 -4.29 7.75 3.42
N ILE A 69 -3.93 8.76 4.21
CA ILE A 69 -4.63 9.07 5.46
C ILE A 69 -6.04 9.58 5.19
N ARG A 70 -6.22 10.38 4.14
CA ARG A 70 -7.50 10.98 3.78
C ARG A 70 -8.48 10.02 3.15
N HIS A 71 -7.99 9.01 2.41
CA HIS A 71 -8.86 8.14 1.64
C HIS A 71 -9.55 7.11 2.55
N GLU A 72 -10.80 6.85 2.24
CA GLU A 72 -11.52 5.70 2.79
C GLU A 72 -11.34 4.53 1.84
N TYR A 73 -11.12 3.34 2.40
CA TYR A 73 -10.99 2.11 1.64
C TYR A 73 -12.17 1.18 1.95
N PRO A 74 -12.66 0.42 0.97
CA PRO A 74 -13.75 -0.51 1.21
C PRO A 74 -13.35 -1.57 2.23
N PHE A 75 -14.28 -1.93 3.13
CA PHE A 75 -14.06 -2.97 4.13
C PHE A 75 -14.47 -4.32 3.56
N CYS A 76 -13.59 -4.93 2.79
CA CYS A 76 -13.90 -6.13 2.00
C CYS A 76 -14.24 -7.35 2.84
N SER A 77 -13.77 -7.43 4.10
CA SER A 77 -14.07 -8.56 4.97
C SER A 77 -15.55 -8.71 5.27
N ASN A 78 -16.34 -7.64 5.16
CA ASN A 78 -17.79 -7.64 5.37
C ASN A 78 -18.57 -7.49 4.06
N CYS A 79 -17.91 -7.59 2.91
CA CYS A 79 -18.55 -7.39 1.62
C CYS A 79 -19.22 -8.67 1.13
N ASN A 80 -20.52 -8.58 0.79
CA ASN A 80 -21.28 -9.70 0.25
C ASN A 80 -20.94 -10.03 -1.21
N LEU A 81 -20.16 -9.15 -1.88
CA LEU A 81 -19.78 -9.32 -3.28
C LEU A 81 -18.45 -10.04 -3.46
N LEU A 82 -17.80 -10.47 -2.38
CA LEU A 82 -16.59 -11.26 -2.50
C LEU A 82 -16.88 -12.65 -3.05
N PRO A 83 -16.06 -13.15 -3.98
CA PRO A 83 -14.94 -12.48 -4.65
C PRO A 83 -15.41 -11.46 -5.69
N CYS A 84 -14.80 -10.26 -5.71
CA CYS A 84 -15.16 -9.21 -6.66
C CYS A 84 -14.03 -8.91 -7.65
N GLU A 85 -14.38 -8.30 -8.79
CA GLU A 85 -13.42 -8.01 -9.86
C GLU A 85 -12.30 -7.06 -9.42
N TYR A 86 -12.59 -6.11 -8.53
CA TYR A 86 -11.61 -5.14 -8.08
C TYR A 86 -10.49 -5.80 -7.27
N ILE A 87 -10.81 -6.74 -6.39
CA ILE A 87 -9.82 -7.48 -5.62
C ILE A 87 -9.06 -8.49 -6.47
N TYR A 88 -9.74 -9.11 -7.44
CA TYR A 88 -9.15 -10.16 -8.25
C TYR A 88 -8.44 -9.69 -9.50
N CYS A 89 -8.39 -8.38 -9.77
CA CYS A 89 -7.66 -7.88 -10.93
C CYS A 89 -6.17 -8.22 -10.80
N GLU A 90 -5.53 -8.53 -11.90
CA GLU A 90 -4.11 -8.92 -11.92
C GLU A 90 -3.22 -7.76 -11.49
N GLU A 91 -3.48 -6.57 -12.05
CA GLU A 91 -2.82 -5.33 -11.63
C GLU A 91 -3.86 -4.36 -11.10
N PHE A 92 -3.53 -3.70 -10.01
CA PHE A 92 -4.45 -2.74 -9.40
C PHE A 92 -4.61 -1.51 -10.27
N GLU A 93 -5.85 -1.17 -10.59
CA GLU A 93 -6.22 0.08 -11.26
C GLU A 93 -6.96 1.02 -10.32
N GLN A 94 -8.03 0.52 -9.69
CA GLN A 94 -8.81 1.28 -8.71
C GLN A 94 -9.62 0.32 -7.84
N ASP A 95 -10.05 0.78 -6.68
CA ASP A 95 -10.99 0.05 -5.84
C ASP A 95 -12.45 0.45 -6.15
N CYS A 96 -13.42 -0.17 -5.48
CA CYS A 96 -14.84 0.13 -5.70
C CYS A 96 -15.25 1.51 -5.17
N TYR A 97 -14.39 2.18 -4.39
CA TYR A 97 -14.57 3.56 -3.97
C TYR A 97 -13.85 4.55 -4.90
N THR A 98 -13.31 4.04 -6.02
CA THR A 98 -12.57 4.81 -7.02
C THR A 98 -11.21 5.37 -6.55
N ASN A 99 -10.66 4.86 -5.45
CA ASN A 99 -9.30 5.19 -5.04
C ASN A 99 -8.31 4.55 -6.00
N THR A 100 -7.29 5.30 -6.39
CA THR A 100 -6.24 4.84 -7.31
C THR A 100 -4.88 4.66 -6.63
N VAL A 101 -4.77 4.97 -5.34
CA VAL A 101 -3.53 4.72 -4.60
C VAL A 101 -3.32 3.22 -4.40
N PRO A 102 -2.07 2.72 -4.43
CA PRO A 102 -1.79 1.29 -4.32
C PRO A 102 -2.36 0.65 -3.05
N CYS A 103 -2.63 1.42 -2.02
CA CYS A 103 -3.24 0.95 -0.78
C CYS A 103 -4.65 0.38 -0.98
N GLY A 104 -5.34 0.75 -2.05
CA GLY A 104 -6.61 0.15 -2.43
C GLY A 104 -6.52 -1.34 -2.78
N ASP A 105 -5.29 -1.84 -2.99
CA ASP A 105 -5.01 -3.25 -3.25
C ASP A 105 -4.45 -3.97 -2.02
N CYS A 106 -4.24 -3.25 -0.93
CA CYS A 106 -3.65 -3.79 0.29
C CYS A 106 -4.69 -4.53 1.12
N PHE A 107 -4.48 -5.81 1.36
CA PHE A 107 -5.42 -6.65 2.12
C PHE A 107 -5.62 -6.16 3.54
N TRP A 108 -4.63 -5.51 4.12
CA TRP A 108 -4.74 -4.91 5.45
C TRP A 108 -5.62 -3.66 5.43
N CYS A 109 -5.46 -2.78 4.44
CA CYS A 109 -6.32 -1.61 4.28
C CYS A 109 -7.77 -1.99 3.98
N LEU A 110 -7.97 -3.08 3.24
CA LEU A 110 -9.30 -3.60 2.89
C LEU A 110 -9.96 -4.37 4.04
N GLY A 111 -9.28 -4.55 5.15
CA GLY A 111 -9.82 -5.23 6.32
C GLY A 111 -9.80 -6.75 6.25
N LEU A 112 -9.13 -7.34 5.26
CA LEU A 112 -9.02 -8.80 5.12
C LEU A 112 -8.01 -9.41 6.09
N PHE A 113 -6.99 -8.65 6.46
CA PHE A 113 -5.99 -9.03 7.45
C PHE A 113 -5.77 -7.87 8.41
N GLN A 114 -5.37 -8.21 9.64
CA GLN A 114 -5.01 -7.20 10.62
C GLN A 114 -3.59 -6.69 10.35
N CYS A 115 -3.42 -5.37 10.28
CA CYS A 115 -2.11 -4.74 10.14
C CYS A 115 -1.43 -4.64 11.50
N LEU A 116 -0.93 -3.50 11.88
CA LEU A 116 -0.38 -3.28 13.22
C LEU A 116 -1.51 -3.22 14.25
N SER A 117 -1.36 -3.92 15.30
CA SER A 117 -2.35 -3.90 16.39
C SER A 117 -1.79 -3.23 17.62
#